data_aaeeaf4dbd33bd246ec70c55791b8a06
#
_entry.id   aaeeaf4dbd33bd246ec70c55791b8a06
#
_cell.length_a   1.000
_cell.length_b   1.000
_cell.length_c   1.000
_cell.angle_alpha   90.00
_cell.angle_beta   90.00
_cell.angle_gamma   90.00
#
_symmetry.space_group_name_H-M   'P 1'
#
loop_
_entity.id
_entity.type
_entity.pdbx_description
1 polymer ?
#
loop_
_entity_poly.entity_id
_entity_poly.type
_entity_poly.pdbx_seq_one_letter_code
_entity_poly.pdbx_strand_id
1 'polypeptide(L)'
;MVRRDFLKTATATAVLTAVLPVRAKEKLADSNEHFADVNGQHIFYSVHGTGKPLILLHGGIDPNSFGRNLTELAKGSKVIAPHLQAHGRTPDTDRPLRSETMADDMAALIGHLKLSKVDVMGYSLGSSVALQTAIRHPDVVDRLVLVSAVMKQDGFYPEGVTAFKQLEANAATLGPGVKASPLGKAYPDVDWTNLFRKVGDMTARPFDWSAKVAKLYARKLLLYADADAIRSEHIFEFWKALGGGQRDAGIDGSLRSANQLAVVPSTTHYTLPVEPMLAEIVNRFLGAASKAVG
;
A
#
# COMPACT_ATOMS: atom_id res chain seq x y z
N MET A 1 -23.71 -2.71 -38.49
CA MET A 1 -22.96 -3.87 -38.05
C MET A 1 -21.46 -3.55 -38.17
N VAL A 2 -20.95 -2.59 -37.38
CA VAL A 2 -19.51 -2.27 -37.19
C VAL A 2 -19.40 -1.43 -35.93
N ARG A 3 -19.27 -2.06 -34.75
CA ARG A 3 -18.94 -1.39 -33.47
C ARG A 3 -18.43 -2.36 -32.39
N ARG A 4 -17.85 -3.49 -32.75
CA ARG A 4 -17.41 -4.49 -31.73
C ARG A 4 -15.90 -4.77 -31.68
N ASP A 5 -15.09 -4.23 -32.59
CA ASP A 5 -13.67 -4.60 -32.65
C ASP A 5 -12.67 -3.53 -32.15
N PHE A 6 -13.15 -2.39 -31.63
CA PHE A 6 -12.26 -1.33 -31.12
C PHE A 6 -11.90 -1.46 -29.63
N LEU A 7 -12.48 -2.42 -28.92
CA LEU A 7 -12.29 -2.58 -27.47
C LEU A 7 -11.21 -3.62 -27.07
N LYS A 8 -10.59 -4.31 -28.01
CA LYS A 8 -9.61 -5.36 -27.68
C LYS A 8 -8.16 -4.91 -27.59
N THR A 9 -7.84 -3.69 -28.04
CA THR A 9 -6.46 -3.16 -28.04
C THR A 9 -6.19 -2.06 -26.99
N ALA A 10 -7.22 -1.59 -26.29
CA ALA A 10 -7.08 -0.46 -25.35
C ALA A 10 -6.67 -0.85 -23.92
N THR A 11 -6.78 -2.12 -23.53
CA THR A 11 -6.62 -2.55 -22.12
C THR A 11 -5.17 -2.70 -21.66
N ALA A 12 -4.23 -2.96 -22.57
CA ALA A 12 -2.82 -3.09 -22.18
C ALA A 12 -2.10 -1.72 -22.05
N THR A 13 -2.60 -0.71 -22.77
CA THR A 13 -1.99 0.64 -22.79
C THR A 13 -2.44 1.50 -21.59
N ALA A 14 -3.60 1.22 -21.01
CA ALA A 14 -4.15 2.02 -19.91
C ALA A 14 -3.38 1.88 -18.58
N VAL A 15 -2.68 0.76 -18.35
CA VAL A 15 -1.84 0.58 -17.15
C VAL A 15 -0.56 1.41 -17.23
N LEU A 16 -0.10 1.75 -18.44
CA LEU A 16 1.14 2.52 -18.63
C LEU A 16 0.94 4.05 -18.63
N THR A 17 -0.26 4.53 -18.92
CA THR A 17 -0.53 6.00 -18.97
C THR A 17 -0.84 6.61 -17.62
N ALA A 18 -1.05 5.82 -16.57
CA ALA A 18 -1.23 6.27 -15.20
C ALA A 18 0.09 6.51 -14.44
N VAL A 19 1.24 6.50 -15.12
CA VAL A 19 2.47 7.04 -14.55
C VAL A 19 2.31 8.57 -14.52
N LEU A 20 1.76 9.07 -13.41
CA LEU A 20 1.71 10.50 -13.11
C LEU A 20 3.10 11.10 -13.31
N PRO A 21 3.21 12.34 -13.78
CA PRO A 21 4.50 12.99 -13.96
C PRO A 21 5.24 12.94 -12.63
N VAL A 22 6.34 12.18 -12.60
CA VAL A 22 7.31 12.25 -11.51
C VAL A 22 7.79 13.69 -11.46
N ARG A 23 7.17 14.49 -10.57
CA ARG A 23 7.71 15.81 -10.24
C ARG A 23 9.10 15.57 -9.68
N ALA A 24 10.07 16.33 -10.20
CA ALA A 24 11.45 16.34 -9.76
C ALA A 24 11.51 16.25 -8.23
N LYS A 25 12.44 15.40 -7.72
CA LYS A 25 12.75 15.25 -6.30
C LYS A 25 12.76 16.63 -5.63
N GLU A 26 11.70 17.01 -4.92
CA GLU A 26 11.83 17.96 -3.84
C GLU A 26 12.75 17.25 -2.82
N LYS A 27 13.95 17.72 -2.68
CA LYS A 27 14.92 17.22 -1.71
C LYS A 27 14.32 17.53 -0.35
N LEU A 28 13.73 16.52 0.29
CA LEU A 28 13.25 16.62 1.66
C LEU A 28 14.48 16.95 2.53
N ALA A 29 14.50 18.13 3.13
CA ALA A 29 15.66 18.68 3.82
C ALA A 29 16.13 17.83 5.02
N ASP A 30 15.32 16.89 5.52
CA ASP A 30 15.56 16.08 6.73
C ASP A 30 15.42 14.57 6.47
N SER A 31 15.67 14.08 5.25
CA SER A 31 15.63 12.64 4.98
C SER A 31 16.98 11.99 5.32
N ASN A 32 16.98 11.08 6.30
CA ASN A 32 18.08 10.16 6.52
C ASN A 32 17.84 8.89 5.71
N GLU A 33 18.76 8.55 4.83
CA GLU A 33 18.70 7.35 3.97
C GLU A 33 19.58 6.26 4.57
N HIS A 34 19.03 5.06 4.72
CA HIS A 34 19.69 3.96 5.41
C HIS A 34 19.44 2.63 4.69
N PHE A 35 20.22 1.62 5.08
CA PHE A 35 19.99 0.23 4.74
C PHE A 35 19.92 -0.62 6.01
N ALA A 36 19.14 -1.70 5.96
CA ALA A 36 19.05 -2.70 7.00
C ALA A 36 19.17 -4.10 6.39
N ASP A 37 20.05 -4.92 6.95
CA ASP A 37 20.18 -6.32 6.58
C ASP A 37 19.27 -7.16 7.47
N VAL A 38 18.13 -7.60 6.92
CA VAL A 38 17.12 -8.38 7.63
C VAL A 38 16.60 -9.51 6.75
N ASN A 39 16.44 -10.71 7.27
CA ASN A 39 15.92 -11.89 6.56
C ASN A 39 16.59 -12.14 5.19
N GLY A 40 17.89 -11.84 5.06
CA GLY A 40 18.62 -11.96 3.79
C GLY A 40 18.28 -10.90 2.74
N GLN A 41 17.59 -9.83 3.14
CA GLN A 41 17.30 -8.66 2.30
C GLN A 41 18.16 -7.47 2.76
N HIS A 42 18.67 -6.70 1.79
CA HIS A 42 19.34 -5.41 2.01
C HIS A 42 18.32 -4.29 1.78
N ILE A 43 17.49 -4.00 2.80
CA ILE A 43 16.33 -3.11 2.68
C ILE A 43 16.78 -1.66 2.79
N PHE A 44 16.56 -0.90 1.73
CA PHE A 44 16.63 0.56 1.78
C PHE A 44 15.42 1.14 2.51
N TYR A 45 15.64 2.13 3.38
CA TYR A 45 14.58 2.94 3.95
C TYR A 45 15.05 4.39 4.16
N SER A 46 14.09 5.31 4.09
CA SER A 46 14.30 6.72 4.44
C SER A 46 13.51 7.07 5.69
N VAL A 47 14.01 8.05 6.47
CA VAL A 47 13.38 8.51 7.70
C VAL A 47 13.05 9.99 7.58
N HIS A 48 11.81 10.38 7.90
CA HIS A 48 11.31 11.75 7.77
C HIS A 48 10.53 12.16 9.02
N GLY A 49 10.73 13.38 9.47
CA GLY A 49 10.02 13.92 10.64
C GLY A 49 10.44 13.28 11.96
N THR A 50 9.66 13.56 12.99
CA THR A 50 9.89 13.11 14.37
C THR A 50 8.57 12.66 15.00
N GLY A 51 8.63 12.03 16.20
CA GLY A 51 7.44 11.59 16.91
C GLY A 51 7.24 10.08 16.89
N LYS A 52 5.97 9.63 16.93
CA LYS A 52 5.65 8.20 16.93
C LYS A 52 6.01 7.56 15.58
N PRO A 53 6.68 6.39 15.59
CA PRO A 53 7.05 5.70 14.35
C PRO A 53 5.84 5.29 13.50
N LEU A 54 5.92 5.58 12.21
CA LEU A 54 4.99 5.14 11.17
C LEU A 54 5.77 4.45 10.05
N ILE A 55 5.57 3.16 9.85
CA ILE A 55 6.06 2.44 8.67
C ILE A 55 5.13 2.77 7.51
N LEU A 56 5.67 3.32 6.42
CA LEU A 56 4.92 3.76 5.24
C LEU A 56 5.29 2.91 4.02
N LEU A 57 4.38 2.04 3.57
CA LEU A 57 4.59 1.06 2.51
C LEU A 57 3.96 1.52 1.20
N HIS A 58 4.80 1.68 0.17
CA HIS A 58 4.42 2.17 -1.15
C HIS A 58 3.59 1.16 -1.97
N GLY A 59 2.99 1.63 -3.07
CA GLY A 59 2.27 0.80 -4.05
C GLY A 59 3.18 0.03 -5.01
N GLY A 60 2.56 -0.67 -5.95
CA GLY A 60 3.15 -1.76 -6.72
C GLY A 60 4.42 -1.52 -7.52
N ILE A 61 4.74 -0.30 -7.98
CA ILE A 61 5.94 -0.08 -8.81
C ILE A 61 6.72 1.19 -8.43
N ASP A 62 6.08 2.19 -7.81
CA ASP A 62 6.74 3.46 -7.46
C ASP A 62 6.92 3.60 -5.95
N PRO A 63 8.17 3.53 -5.45
CA PRO A 63 8.45 3.76 -4.04
C PRO A 63 8.07 5.16 -3.54
N ASN A 64 7.94 6.14 -4.44
CA ASN A 64 7.53 7.51 -4.12
C ASN A 64 6.02 7.75 -4.35
N SER A 65 5.20 6.71 -4.38
CA SER A 65 3.77 6.79 -4.70
C SER A 65 2.98 7.79 -3.86
N PHE A 66 3.43 8.12 -2.65
CA PHE A 66 2.76 9.09 -1.77
C PHE A 66 3.09 10.56 -2.09
N GLY A 67 4.13 10.85 -2.87
CA GLY A 67 4.49 12.21 -3.23
C GLY A 67 4.57 13.16 -2.02
N ARG A 68 3.84 14.28 -2.06
CA ARG A 68 3.79 15.28 -0.97
C ARG A 68 3.18 14.76 0.33
N ASN A 69 2.33 13.73 0.27
CA ASN A 69 1.71 13.18 1.47
C ASN A 69 2.74 12.58 2.43
N LEU A 70 3.89 12.11 1.94
CA LEU A 70 4.99 11.70 2.82
C LEU A 70 5.43 12.85 3.73
N THR A 71 5.62 14.06 3.18
CA THR A 71 5.99 15.26 3.96
C THR A 71 4.89 15.66 4.94
N GLU A 72 3.63 15.60 4.51
CA GLU A 72 2.49 15.96 5.35
C GLU A 72 2.31 14.96 6.52
N LEU A 73 2.54 13.67 6.28
CA LEU A 73 2.55 12.64 7.34
C LEU A 73 3.71 12.84 8.31
N ALA A 74 4.87 13.27 7.80
CA ALA A 74 6.07 13.51 8.60
C ALA A 74 5.95 14.70 9.57
N LYS A 75 4.95 15.58 9.40
CA LYS A 75 4.66 16.64 10.38
C LYS A 75 4.14 16.12 11.72
N GLY A 76 3.49 14.94 11.72
CA GLY A 76 2.89 14.34 12.92
C GLY A 76 3.50 13.01 13.36
N SER A 77 4.40 12.44 12.56
CA SER A 77 4.98 11.12 12.78
C SER A 77 6.44 11.06 12.37
N LYS A 78 7.21 10.16 12.99
CA LYS A 78 8.49 9.71 12.45
C LYS A 78 8.21 8.67 11.36
N VAL A 79 8.10 9.13 10.10
CA VAL A 79 7.83 8.25 8.96
C VAL A 79 9.09 7.49 8.58
N ILE A 80 8.99 6.18 8.55
CA ILE A 80 10.01 5.26 8.05
C ILE A 80 9.45 4.66 6.78
N ALA A 81 10.05 4.99 5.63
CA ALA A 81 9.57 4.61 4.30
C ALA A 81 10.53 3.61 3.65
N PRO A 82 10.36 2.29 3.89
CA PRO A 82 11.17 1.27 3.23
C PRO A 82 10.74 1.09 1.78
N HIS A 83 11.71 0.75 0.92
CA HIS A 83 11.44 0.18 -0.38
C HIS A 83 11.26 -1.33 -0.24
N LEU A 84 10.16 -1.86 -0.78
CA LEU A 84 9.89 -3.31 -0.76
C LEU A 84 10.90 -4.06 -1.65
N GLN A 85 11.04 -5.38 -1.45
CA GLN A 85 11.92 -6.22 -2.27
C GLN A 85 11.74 -5.95 -3.77
N ALA A 86 12.85 -5.84 -4.50
CA ALA A 86 12.92 -5.57 -5.94
C ALA A 86 12.44 -4.17 -6.36
N HIS A 87 12.07 -3.28 -5.41
CA HIS A 87 11.61 -1.93 -5.72
C HIS A 87 12.65 -0.88 -5.35
N GLY A 88 12.79 0.12 -6.22
CA GLY A 88 13.58 1.30 -5.93
C GLY A 88 15.05 0.98 -5.63
N ARG A 89 15.48 1.20 -4.38
CA ARG A 89 16.86 0.96 -3.94
C ARG A 89 17.03 -0.32 -3.12
N THR A 90 15.96 -1.06 -2.85
CA THR A 90 16.05 -2.41 -2.29
C THR A 90 16.27 -3.40 -3.40
N PRO A 91 17.42 -4.10 -3.42
CA PRO A 91 17.72 -5.09 -4.46
C PRO A 91 16.69 -6.22 -4.51
N ASP A 92 16.60 -6.86 -5.66
CA ASP A 92 15.91 -8.14 -5.75
C ASP A 92 16.79 -9.28 -5.23
N THR A 93 16.15 -10.37 -4.83
CA THR A 93 16.77 -11.65 -4.48
C THR A 93 16.03 -12.78 -5.19
N ASP A 94 16.57 -14.00 -5.17
CA ASP A 94 15.98 -15.13 -5.87
C ASP A 94 14.61 -15.56 -5.33
N ARG A 95 14.25 -15.15 -4.11
CA ARG A 95 12.93 -15.50 -3.55
C ARG A 95 11.80 -14.81 -4.31
N PRO A 96 10.63 -15.46 -4.46
CA PRO A 96 9.45 -14.85 -5.08
C PRO A 96 8.93 -13.70 -4.21
N LEU A 97 8.24 -12.73 -4.84
CA LEU A 97 7.48 -11.72 -4.11
C LEU A 97 6.24 -12.37 -3.48
N ARG A 98 6.05 -12.16 -2.18
CA ARG A 98 4.84 -12.56 -1.44
C ARG A 98 4.56 -11.51 -0.37
N SER A 99 3.30 -11.13 -0.21
CA SER A 99 2.90 -10.19 0.85
C SER A 99 3.30 -10.68 2.23
N GLU A 100 3.25 -12.00 2.43
CA GLU A 100 3.60 -12.67 3.69
C GLU A 100 5.10 -12.52 4.01
N THR A 101 5.98 -12.81 3.06
CA THR A 101 7.43 -12.73 3.28
C THR A 101 7.89 -11.29 3.41
N MET A 102 7.31 -10.36 2.62
CA MET A 102 7.58 -8.94 2.78
C MET A 102 7.07 -8.40 4.13
N ALA A 103 5.97 -8.95 4.66
CA ALA A 103 5.49 -8.62 6.01
C ALA A 103 6.45 -9.11 7.10
N ASP A 104 7.03 -10.29 6.95
CA ASP A 104 8.08 -10.81 7.84
C ASP A 104 9.33 -9.90 7.81
N ASP A 105 9.68 -9.36 6.64
CA ASP A 105 10.76 -8.38 6.52
C ASP A 105 10.45 -7.06 7.24
N MET A 106 9.19 -6.58 7.16
CA MET A 106 8.80 -5.37 7.88
C MET A 106 8.86 -5.57 9.40
N ALA A 107 8.44 -6.72 9.90
CA ALA A 107 8.57 -7.05 11.31
C ALA A 107 10.05 -7.12 11.74
N ALA A 108 10.91 -7.72 10.91
CA ALA A 108 12.35 -7.78 11.16
C ALA A 108 13.00 -6.39 11.10
N LEU A 109 12.58 -5.51 10.18
CA LEU A 109 13.03 -4.12 10.12
C LEU A 109 12.63 -3.34 11.38
N ILE A 110 11.41 -3.50 11.87
CA ILE A 110 10.93 -2.90 13.13
C ILE A 110 11.81 -3.34 14.29
N GLY A 111 12.12 -4.64 14.37
CA GLY A 111 13.02 -5.20 15.37
C GLY A 111 14.46 -4.68 15.24
N HIS A 112 15.01 -4.60 14.02
CA HIS A 112 16.33 -4.03 13.72
C HIS A 112 16.45 -2.57 14.21
N LEU A 113 15.38 -1.80 14.03
CA LEU A 113 15.29 -0.41 14.48
C LEU A 113 15.03 -0.29 16.00
N LYS A 114 14.92 -1.41 16.71
CA LYS A 114 14.64 -1.48 18.16
C LYS A 114 13.33 -0.78 18.54
N LEU A 115 12.34 -0.84 17.64
CA LEU A 115 11.01 -0.31 17.90
C LEU A 115 10.12 -1.42 18.45
N SER A 116 9.34 -1.11 19.50
CA SER A 116 8.48 -2.11 20.15
C SER A 116 7.13 -2.25 19.43
N LYS A 117 6.47 -1.14 19.14
CA LYS A 117 5.15 -1.10 18.52
C LYS A 117 5.01 0.17 17.69
N VAL A 118 4.62 0.02 16.43
CA VAL A 118 4.57 1.10 15.45
C VAL A 118 3.22 1.20 14.78
N ASP A 119 2.92 2.36 14.22
CA ASP A 119 1.84 2.48 13.24
C ASP A 119 2.32 1.97 11.88
N VAL A 120 1.44 1.30 11.15
CA VAL A 120 1.75 0.78 9.81
C VAL A 120 0.72 1.30 8.84
N MET A 121 1.16 1.91 7.76
CA MET A 121 0.33 2.36 6.64
C MET A 121 0.83 1.75 5.35
N GLY A 122 -0.08 1.26 4.52
CA GLY A 122 0.26 0.76 3.19
C GLY A 122 -0.77 1.17 2.15
N TYR A 123 -0.31 1.33 0.91
CA TYR A 123 -1.14 1.59 -0.26
C TYR A 123 -1.04 0.45 -1.26
N SER A 124 -2.17 -0.05 -1.78
CA SER A 124 -2.23 -1.08 -2.82
C SER A 124 -1.39 -2.32 -2.45
N LEU A 125 -0.30 -2.64 -3.16
CA LEU A 125 0.64 -3.69 -2.77
C LEU A 125 1.12 -3.52 -1.33
N GLY A 126 1.53 -2.30 -0.96
CA GLY A 126 1.96 -2.00 0.41
C GLY A 126 0.84 -2.20 1.43
N SER A 127 -0.45 -2.04 1.05
CA SER A 127 -1.56 -2.35 1.95
C SER A 127 -1.71 -3.85 2.21
N SER A 128 -1.42 -4.70 1.22
CA SER A 128 -1.38 -6.14 1.40
C SER A 128 -0.24 -6.56 2.35
N VAL A 129 0.93 -5.93 2.20
CA VAL A 129 2.07 -6.14 3.11
C VAL A 129 1.75 -5.64 4.53
N ALA A 130 1.15 -4.45 4.67
CA ALA A 130 0.72 -3.89 5.95
C ALA A 130 -0.31 -4.78 6.66
N LEU A 131 -1.29 -5.29 5.90
CA LEU A 131 -2.30 -6.22 6.41
C LEU A 131 -1.67 -7.52 6.89
N GLN A 132 -0.76 -8.11 6.09
CA GLN A 132 -0.04 -9.32 6.48
C GLN A 132 0.89 -9.09 7.67
N THR A 133 1.52 -7.91 7.79
CA THR A 133 2.30 -7.56 8.98
C THR A 133 1.42 -7.60 10.23
N ALA A 134 0.22 -7.01 10.19
CA ALA A 134 -0.71 -7.03 11.32
C ALA A 134 -1.28 -8.42 11.63
N ILE A 135 -1.47 -9.28 10.60
CA ILE A 135 -1.96 -10.66 10.78
C ILE A 135 -0.89 -11.56 11.40
N ARG A 136 0.36 -11.46 10.95
CA ARG A 136 1.44 -12.38 11.30
C ARG A 136 2.23 -11.93 12.52
N HIS A 137 2.32 -10.62 12.71
CA HIS A 137 3.11 -9.97 13.76
C HIS A 137 2.27 -8.91 14.50
N PRO A 138 1.15 -9.32 15.16
CA PRO A 138 0.21 -8.37 15.79
C PRO A 138 0.86 -7.56 16.91
N ASP A 139 1.90 -8.09 17.52
CA ASP A 139 2.56 -7.46 18.67
C ASP A 139 3.38 -6.22 18.28
N VAL A 140 3.81 -6.10 17.02
CA VAL A 140 4.57 -4.94 16.55
C VAL A 140 3.70 -3.85 15.93
N VAL A 141 2.40 -4.10 15.69
CA VAL A 141 1.49 -3.14 15.05
C VAL A 141 0.55 -2.52 16.08
N ASP A 142 0.59 -1.19 16.24
CA ASP A 142 -0.32 -0.45 17.11
C ASP A 142 -1.59 -0.01 16.36
N ARG A 143 -1.43 0.73 15.26
CA ARG A 143 -2.53 1.17 14.39
C ARG A 143 -2.21 0.81 12.95
N LEU A 144 -3.26 0.49 12.19
CA LEU A 144 -3.15 0.03 10.82
C LEU A 144 -3.95 0.94 9.88
N VAL A 145 -3.30 1.51 8.89
CA VAL A 145 -3.93 2.30 7.82
C VAL A 145 -3.79 1.55 6.51
N LEU A 146 -4.92 1.19 5.93
CA LEU A 146 -5.00 0.42 4.69
C LEU A 146 -5.62 1.28 3.60
N VAL A 147 -4.81 1.68 2.62
CA VAL A 147 -5.22 2.50 1.48
C VAL A 147 -5.41 1.61 0.27
N SER A 148 -6.63 1.59 -0.28
CA SER A 148 -7.02 0.76 -1.44
C SER A 148 -6.65 -0.72 -1.24
N ALA A 149 -7.04 -1.29 -0.10
CA ALA A 149 -6.72 -2.65 0.32
C ALA A 149 -7.83 -3.64 -0.03
N VAL A 150 -7.45 -4.89 -0.25
CA VAL A 150 -8.37 -6.02 -0.34
C VAL A 150 -8.02 -7.09 0.69
N MET A 151 -9.01 -7.81 1.21
CA MET A 151 -8.80 -8.97 2.08
C MET A 151 -8.83 -10.30 1.32
N LYS A 152 -9.32 -10.29 0.07
CA LYS A 152 -9.38 -11.45 -0.84
C LYS A 152 -9.32 -10.99 -2.30
N GLN A 153 -8.89 -11.87 -3.18
CA GLN A 153 -8.64 -11.54 -4.59
C GLN A 153 -9.89 -11.04 -5.33
N ASP A 154 -11.07 -11.59 -5.04
CA ASP A 154 -12.33 -11.17 -5.67
C ASP A 154 -12.81 -9.78 -5.20
N GLY A 155 -12.09 -9.13 -4.30
CA GLY A 155 -12.29 -7.72 -3.95
C GLY A 155 -11.97 -6.76 -5.10
N PHE A 156 -11.10 -7.15 -6.03
CA PHE A 156 -10.86 -6.39 -7.24
C PHE A 156 -11.98 -6.57 -8.27
N TYR A 157 -12.12 -5.61 -9.17
CA TYR A 157 -12.93 -5.82 -10.36
C TYR A 157 -12.34 -6.92 -11.26
N PRO A 158 -13.18 -7.72 -11.97
CA PRO A 158 -12.70 -8.84 -12.80
C PRO A 158 -11.67 -8.45 -13.86
N GLU A 159 -11.81 -7.27 -14.46
CA GLU A 159 -10.85 -6.70 -15.41
C GLU A 159 -9.48 -6.43 -14.78
N GLY A 160 -9.45 -5.97 -13.51
CA GLY A 160 -8.22 -5.79 -12.73
C GLY A 160 -7.52 -7.12 -12.47
N VAL A 161 -8.27 -8.15 -12.04
CA VAL A 161 -7.74 -9.51 -11.86
C VAL A 161 -7.17 -10.06 -13.16
N THR A 162 -7.85 -9.81 -14.28
CA THR A 162 -7.39 -10.22 -15.61
C THR A 162 -6.08 -9.50 -16.00
N ALA A 163 -6.00 -8.18 -15.75
CA ALA A 163 -4.79 -7.40 -16.00
C ALA A 163 -3.60 -7.90 -15.16
N PHE A 164 -3.82 -8.21 -13.89
CA PHE A 164 -2.77 -8.77 -13.01
C PHE A 164 -2.22 -10.10 -13.54
N LYS A 165 -3.09 -11.01 -13.99
CA LYS A 165 -2.68 -12.29 -14.59
C LYS A 165 -1.86 -12.13 -15.88
N GLN A 166 -1.99 -10.99 -16.56
CA GLN A 166 -1.24 -10.70 -17.78
C GLN A 166 0.10 -10.01 -17.53
N LEU A 167 0.37 -9.53 -16.30
CA LEU A 167 1.60 -8.80 -15.99
C LEU A 167 2.86 -9.63 -16.28
N GLU A 168 2.87 -10.90 -15.88
CA GLU A 168 3.99 -11.79 -16.12
C GLU A 168 4.24 -11.99 -17.61
N ALA A 169 3.18 -12.31 -18.37
CA ALA A 169 3.26 -12.52 -19.81
C ALA A 169 3.72 -11.27 -20.58
N ASN A 170 3.35 -10.07 -20.10
CA ASN A 170 3.68 -8.79 -20.69
C ASN A 170 4.96 -8.16 -20.14
N ALA A 171 5.65 -8.80 -19.21
CA ALA A 171 6.81 -8.23 -18.50
C ALA A 171 7.92 -7.76 -19.46
N ALA A 172 8.19 -8.55 -20.52
CA ALA A 172 9.19 -8.22 -21.53
C ALA A 172 8.88 -6.94 -22.34
N THR A 173 7.61 -6.55 -22.43
CA THR A 173 7.15 -5.32 -23.08
C THR A 173 7.08 -4.16 -22.07
N LEU A 174 6.56 -4.41 -20.88
CA LEU A 174 6.35 -3.40 -19.83
C LEU A 174 7.67 -2.90 -19.24
N GLY A 175 8.59 -3.82 -18.96
CA GLY A 175 9.86 -3.51 -18.29
C GLY A 175 10.69 -2.45 -19.03
N PRO A 176 11.00 -2.63 -20.34
CA PRO A 176 11.71 -1.62 -21.13
C PRO A 176 10.99 -0.27 -21.19
N GLY A 177 9.65 -0.28 -21.27
CA GLY A 177 8.83 0.94 -21.26
C GLY A 177 9.02 1.74 -19.96
N VAL A 178 8.95 1.09 -18.80
CA VAL A 178 9.21 1.75 -17.52
C VAL A 178 10.66 2.17 -17.39
N LYS A 179 11.62 1.34 -17.81
CA LYS A 179 13.06 1.69 -17.78
C LYS A 179 13.36 2.97 -18.54
N ALA A 180 12.69 3.23 -19.65
CA ALA A 180 12.84 4.45 -20.44
C ALA A 180 12.14 5.68 -19.83
N SER A 181 11.21 5.49 -18.89
CA SER A 181 10.42 6.54 -18.24
C SER A 181 11.22 7.33 -17.19
N PRO A 182 10.67 8.45 -16.67
CA PRO A 182 11.25 9.15 -15.53
C PRO A 182 11.45 8.27 -14.29
N LEU A 183 10.54 7.34 -14.03
CA LEU A 183 10.65 6.39 -12.92
C LEU A 183 11.85 5.44 -13.12
N GLY A 184 12.02 4.87 -14.31
CA GLY A 184 13.17 4.02 -14.62
C GLY A 184 14.50 4.75 -14.54
N LYS A 185 14.54 6.03 -14.92
CA LYS A 185 15.73 6.88 -14.76
C LYS A 185 16.03 7.21 -13.31
N ALA A 186 15.02 7.33 -12.45
CA ALA A 186 15.17 7.54 -11.02
C ALA A 186 15.74 6.30 -10.30
N TYR A 187 15.46 5.10 -10.84
CA TYR A 187 15.88 3.82 -10.28
C TYR A 187 16.50 2.92 -11.37
N PRO A 188 17.72 3.29 -11.86
CA PRO A 188 18.36 2.64 -13.01
C PRO A 188 18.75 1.17 -12.76
N ASP A 189 18.96 0.80 -11.50
CA ASP A 189 19.42 -0.53 -11.08
C ASP A 189 18.28 -1.55 -10.94
N VAL A 190 17.01 -1.11 -11.05
CA VAL A 190 15.85 -2.01 -10.99
C VAL A 190 15.76 -2.81 -12.29
N ASP A 191 15.70 -4.13 -12.18
CA ASP A 191 15.28 -5.00 -13.27
C ASP A 191 13.75 -4.95 -13.40
N TRP A 192 13.26 -3.98 -14.15
CA TRP A 192 11.83 -3.74 -14.35
C TRP A 192 11.13 -4.94 -14.99
N THR A 193 11.80 -5.67 -15.88
CA THR A 193 11.21 -6.87 -16.51
C THR A 193 11.00 -7.96 -15.48
N ASN A 194 12.00 -8.21 -14.63
CA ASN A 194 11.89 -9.22 -13.58
C ASN A 194 10.90 -8.79 -12.50
N LEU A 195 10.85 -7.50 -12.16
CA LEU A 195 9.85 -6.96 -11.22
C LEU A 195 8.42 -7.24 -11.71
N PHE A 196 8.10 -6.93 -12.98
CA PHE A 196 6.77 -7.22 -13.52
C PHE A 196 6.46 -8.71 -13.56
N ARG A 197 7.44 -9.56 -13.84
CA ARG A 197 7.27 -11.03 -13.79
C ARG A 197 6.92 -11.48 -12.37
N LYS A 198 7.66 -11.03 -11.36
CA LYS A 198 7.43 -11.40 -9.96
C LYS A 198 6.13 -10.83 -9.40
N VAL A 199 5.78 -9.59 -9.74
CA VAL A 199 4.49 -9.00 -9.36
C VAL A 199 3.34 -9.75 -10.04
N GLY A 200 3.49 -10.13 -11.31
CA GLY A 200 2.53 -10.95 -12.04
C GLY A 200 2.31 -12.33 -11.38
N ASP A 201 3.40 -13.05 -11.07
CA ASP A 201 3.31 -14.33 -10.33
C ASP A 201 2.60 -14.16 -8.98
N MET A 202 2.92 -13.10 -8.23
CA MET A 202 2.29 -12.85 -6.94
C MET A 202 0.79 -12.57 -7.07
N THR A 203 0.40 -11.67 -7.98
CA THR A 203 -0.99 -11.21 -8.12
C THR A 203 -1.90 -12.21 -8.83
N ALA A 204 -1.32 -13.15 -9.63
CA ALA A 204 -2.06 -14.24 -10.25
C ALA A 204 -2.53 -15.31 -9.24
N ARG A 205 -1.90 -15.38 -8.06
CA ARG A 205 -2.23 -16.39 -7.04
C ARG A 205 -3.51 -16.01 -6.31
N PRO A 206 -4.47 -16.95 -6.19
CA PRO A 206 -5.66 -16.71 -5.39
C PRO A 206 -5.30 -16.57 -3.92
N PHE A 207 -5.98 -15.65 -3.23
CA PHE A 207 -5.87 -15.49 -1.79
C PHE A 207 -7.20 -15.09 -1.16
N ASP A 208 -7.40 -15.50 0.09
CA ASP A 208 -8.48 -15.07 0.96
C ASP A 208 -7.98 -15.03 2.41
N TRP A 209 -7.94 -13.84 2.98
CA TRP A 209 -7.51 -13.59 4.35
C TRP A 209 -8.67 -13.23 5.29
N SER A 210 -9.92 -13.34 4.84
CA SER A 210 -11.13 -12.91 5.55
C SER A 210 -11.22 -13.44 6.97
N ALA A 211 -10.93 -14.74 7.15
CA ALA A 211 -10.95 -15.37 8.48
C ALA A 211 -9.87 -14.83 9.45
N LYS A 212 -8.75 -14.34 8.92
CA LYS A 212 -7.66 -13.75 9.72
C LYS A 212 -7.94 -12.29 10.04
N VAL A 213 -8.55 -11.56 9.11
CA VAL A 213 -8.91 -10.15 9.23
C VAL A 213 -9.84 -9.91 10.43
N ALA A 214 -10.83 -10.76 10.63
CA ALA A 214 -11.78 -10.65 11.75
C ALA A 214 -11.10 -10.73 13.14
N LYS A 215 -9.87 -11.23 13.21
CA LYS A 215 -9.11 -11.41 14.47
C LYS A 215 -8.09 -10.29 14.73
N LEU A 216 -8.03 -9.26 13.90
CA LEU A 216 -7.07 -8.17 14.07
C LEU A 216 -7.40 -7.28 15.27
N TYR A 217 -6.45 -7.07 16.17
CA TYR A 217 -6.60 -6.24 17.37
C TYR A 217 -6.28 -4.76 17.14
N ALA A 218 -5.32 -4.44 16.28
CA ALA A 218 -4.93 -3.05 15.99
C ALA A 218 -6.16 -2.20 15.59
N ARG A 219 -6.21 -0.92 15.99
CA ARG A 219 -7.18 0.04 15.43
C ARG A 219 -6.90 0.24 13.96
N LYS A 220 -7.94 0.27 13.13
CA LYS A 220 -7.80 0.32 11.68
C LYS A 220 -8.51 1.52 11.07
N LEU A 221 -7.88 2.07 10.02
CA LEU A 221 -8.49 2.97 9.06
C LEU A 221 -8.44 2.31 7.69
N LEU A 222 -9.61 2.09 7.09
CA LEU A 222 -9.72 1.80 5.66
C LEU A 222 -9.92 3.12 4.90
N LEU A 223 -9.18 3.32 3.83
CA LEU A 223 -9.25 4.52 3.01
C LEU A 223 -9.25 4.14 1.53
N TYR A 224 -10.27 4.59 0.79
CA TYR A 224 -10.48 4.26 -0.62
C TYR A 224 -10.79 5.49 -1.45
N ALA A 225 -10.58 5.38 -2.76
CA ALA A 225 -11.11 6.29 -3.75
C ALA A 225 -12.59 6.00 -4.03
N ASP A 226 -13.37 6.98 -4.47
CA ASP A 226 -14.74 6.74 -4.94
C ASP A 226 -14.80 6.02 -6.29
N ALA A 227 -13.73 6.14 -7.10
CA ALA A 227 -13.50 5.39 -8.33
C ALA A 227 -12.29 4.44 -8.19
N ASP A 228 -12.26 3.63 -7.11
CA ASP A 228 -11.15 2.70 -6.85
C ASP A 228 -11.17 1.49 -7.80
N ALA A 229 -10.04 0.80 -7.91
CA ALA A 229 -9.93 -0.50 -8.58
C ALA A 229 -10.55 -1.65 -7.76
N ILE A 230 -11.15 -1.33 -6.60
CA ILE A 230 -11.74 -2.27 -5.65
C ILE A 230 -13.25 -2.11 -5.68
N ARG A 231 -13.97 -3.23 -5.74
CA ARG A 231 -15.43 -3.24 -5.78
C ARG A 231 -16.01 -2.62 -4.51
N SER A 232 -17.01 -1.75 -4.65
CA SER A 232 -17.65 -1.09 -3.53
C SER A 232 -18.24 -2.06 -2.51
N GLU A 233 -18.81 -3.19 -2.98
CA GLU A 233 -19.34 -4.25 -2.10
C GLU A 233 -18.24 -4.83 -1.22
N HIS A 234 -17.03 -5.01 -1.78
CA HIS A 234 -15.89 -5.52 -1.02
C HIS A 234 -15.39 -4.51 0.03
N ILE A 235 -15.42 -3.22 -0.27
CA ILE A 235 -15.06 -2.17 0.69
C ILE A 235 -15.93 -2.28 1.95
N PHE A 236 -17.25 -2.40 1.79
CA PHE A 236 -18.16 -2.54 2.92
C PHE A 236 -18.06 -3.92 3.60
N GLU A 237 -17.84 -4.99 2.82
CA GLU A 237 -17.60 -6.33 3.38
C GLU A 237 -16.35 -6.31 4.28
N PHE A 238 -15.25 -5.72 3.80
CA PHE A 238 -14.01 -5.63 4.55
C PHE A 238 -14.17 -4.78 5.82
N TRP A 239 -14.84 -3.61 5.70
CA TRP A 239 -15.10 -2.75 6.85
C TRP A 239 -15.93 -3.46 7.94
N LYS A 240 -16.97 -4.19 7.56
CA LYS A 240 -17.77 -4.99 8.48
C LYS A 240 -16.95 -6.12 9.12
N ALA A 241 -16.11 -6.80 8.35
CA ALA A 241 -15.23 -7.86 8.87
C ALA A 241 -14.26 -7.32 9.93
N LEU A 242 -13.85 -6.05 9.82
CA LEU A 242 -13.03 -5.35 10.80
C LEU A 242 -13.82 -4.82 12.02
N GLY A 243 -15.11 -5.09 12.12
CA GLY A 243 -15.98 -4.63 13.21
C GLY A 243 -16.50 -3.20 13.03
N GLY A 244 -16.48 -2.66 11.82
CA GLY A 244 -17.12 -1.39 11.49
C GLY A 244 -18.61 -1.52 11.21
N GLY A 245 -19.38 -0.43 11.35
CA GLY A 245 -20.78 -0.35 10.92
C GLY A 245 -21.73 -1.37 11.55
N GLN A 246 -21.47 -1.81 12.76
CA GLN A 246 -22.25 -2.86 13.43
C GLN A 246 -23.56 -2.34 14.05
N ARG A 247 -23.61 -1.05 14.38
CA ARG A 247 -24.76 -0.39 15.02
C ARG A 247 -24.73 1.12 14.82
N ASP A 248 -25.80 1.80 15.17
CA ASP A 248 -25.85 3.24 15.32
C ASP A 248 -24.84 3.70 16.39
N ALA A 249 -24.13 4.77 16.11
CA ALA A 249 -23.11 5.33 17.01
C ALA A 249 -23.70 6.05 18.23
N GLY A 250 -25.00 6.32 18.24
CA GLY A 250 -25.67 7.19 19.20
C GLY A 250 -25.40 8.68 18.93
N ILE A 251 -26.27 9.54 19.47
CA ILE A 251 -26.20 11.02 19.26
C ILE A 251 -24.85 11.57 19.72
N ASP A 252 -24.30 11.05 20.81
CA ASP A 252 -23.02 11.44 21.41
C ASP A 252 -21.81 10.72 20.81
N GLY A 253 -22.02 9.77 19.88
CA GLY A 253 -20.98 8.96 19.27
C GLY A 253 -20.31 7.96 20.23
N SER A 254 -20.88 7.69 21.41
CA SER A 254 -20.30 6.79 22.41
C SER A 254 -20.20 5.34 21.95
N LEU A 255 -21.09 4.91 21.04
CA LEU A 255 -21.14 3.57 20.47
C LEU A 255 -20.37 3.43 19.15
N ARG A 256 -19.63 4.47 18.73
CA ARG A 256 -18.85 4.45 17.48
C ARG A 256 -17.75 3.41 17.54
N SER A 257 -17.60 2.62 16.47
CA SER A 257 -16.44 1.73 16.28
C SER A 257 -15.13 2.53 16.34
N ALA A 258 -14.11 1.95 16.98
CA ALA A 258 -12.75 2.48 16.91
C ALA A 258 -12.14 2.35 15.50
N ASN A 259 -12.66 1.41 14.69
CA ASN A 259 -12.28 1.22 13.30
C ASN A 259 -13.02 2.21 12.40
N GLN A 260 -12.33 2.79 11.43
CA GLN A 260 -12.84 3.87 10.61
C GLN A 260 -12.79 3.51 9.13
N LEU A 261 -13.71 4.09 8.36
CA LEU A 261 -13.75 4.02 6.90
C LEU A 261 -13.81 5.46 6.36
N ALA A 262 -13.01 5.72 5.34
CA ALA A 262 -13.06 6.93 4.54
C ALA A 262 -13.11 6.58 3.05
N VAL A 263 -13.93 7.30 2.30
CA VAL A 263 -13.96 7.29 0.84
C VAL A 263 -13.71 8.71 0.37
N VAL A 264 -12.68 8.90 -0.44
CA VAL A 264 -12.23 10.21 -0.92
C VAL A 264 -12.84 10.47 -2.28
N PRO A 265 -13.69 11.51 -2.41
CA PRO A 265 -14.39 11.81 -3.65
C PRO A 265 -13.42 12.33 -4.73
N SER A 266 -13.81 12.14 -6.00
CA SER A 266 -13.08 12.62 -7.18
C SER A 266 -11.66 12.04 -7.30
N THR A 267 -11.44 10.85 -6.75
CA THR A 267 -10.17 10.14 -6.83
C THR A 267 -10.32 8.77 -7.47
N THR A 268 -9.22 8.24 -7.97
CA THR A 268 -9.10 6.86 -8.46
C THR A 268 -8.09 6.11 -7.62
N HIS A 269 -8.01 4.78 -7.82
CA HIS A 269 -6.94 3.98 -7.22
C HIS A 269 -5.56 4.65 -7.35
N TYR A 270 -5.28 5.22 -8.54
CA TYR A 270 -3.96 5.76 -8.90
C TYR A 270 -3.71 7.21 -8.45
N THR A 271 -4.75 7.99 -8.23
CA THR A 271 -4.63 9.39 -7.79
C THR A 271 -4.74 9.56 -6.28
N LEU A 272 -5.38 8.61 -5.60
CA LEU A 272 -5.60 8.65 -4.15
C LEU A 272 -4.32 8.83 -3.32
N PRO A 273 -3.19 8.13 -3.59
CA PRO A 273 -2.01 8.25 -2.74
C PRO A 273 -1.36 9.63 -2.75
N VAL A 274 -1.60 10.45 -3.79
CA VAL A 274 -1.09 11.83 -3.90
C VAL A 274 -2.13 12.89 -3.58
N GLU A 275 -3.38 12.50 -3.28
CA GLU A 275 -4.47 13.40 -2.90
C GLU A 275 -4.19 14.01 -1.51
N PRO A 276 -4.17 15.34 -1.35
CA PRO A 276 -3.88 16.01 -0.08
C PRO A 276 -4.78 15.55 1.08
N MET A 277 -6.05 15.30 0.82
CA MET A 277 -7.02 14.84 1.82
C MET A 277 -6.60 13.52 2.48
N LEU A 278 -5.81 12.68 1.80
CA LEU A 278 -5.30 11.42 2.36
C LEU A 278 -4.50 11.69 3.64
N ALA A 279 -3.51 12.59 3.60
CA ALA A 279 -2.67 12.87 4.76
C ALA A 279 -3.47 13.51 5.90
N GLU A 280 -4.46 14.37 5.61
CA GLU A 280 -5.34 14.96 6.62
C GLU A 280 -6.13 13.90 7.38
N ILE A 281 -6.77 12.96 6.65
CA ILE A 281 -7.56 11.87 7.23
C ILE A 281 -6.65 10.97 8.07
N VAL A 282 -5.48 10.60 7.55
CA VAL A 282 -4.52 9.73 8.24
C VAL A 282 -3.99 10.40 9.51
N ASN A 283 -3.53 11.66 9.43
CA ASN A 283 -3.04 12.40 10.59
C ASN A 283 -4.12 12.54 11.67
N ARG A 284 -5.38 12.79 11.29
CA ARG A 284 -6.51 12.82 12.24
C ARG A 284 -6.72 11.47 12.93
N PHE A 285 -6.64 10.37 12.20
CA PHE A 285 -6.75 9.02 12.75
C PHE A 285 -5.58 8.70 13.69
N LEU A 286 -4.34 9.02 13.27
CA LEU A 286 -3.12 8.79 14.04
C LEU A 286 -2.95 9.75 15.22
N GLY A 287 -3.50 10.96 15.15
CA GLY A 287 -3.48 11.95 16.25
C GLY A 287 -4.57 11.72 17.30
N ALA A 288 -5.62 10.96 16.99
CA ALA A 288 -6.70 10.68 17.94
C ALA A 288 -6.21 9.81 19.08
N ALA A 289 -6.38 10.28 20.34
CA ALA A 289 -6.08 9.50 21.53
C ALA A 289 -6.79 8.14 21.48
N SER A 290 -6.09 7.09 21.89
CA SER A 290 -6.67 5.75 22.06
C SER A 290 -7.74 5.84 23.14
N LYS A 291 -9.03 5.94 22.78
CA LYS A 291 -10.08 5.61 23.73
C LYS A 291 -9.98 4.12 23.97
N ALA A 292 -9.64 3.73 25.20
CA ALA A 292 -9.68 2.34 25.62
C ALA A 292 -11.06 1.77 25.26
N VAL A 293 -11.06 0.69 24.47
CA VAL A 293 -12.25 -0.13 24.27
C VAL A 293 -12.37 -0.92 25.57
N GLY A 294 -13.32 -0.50 26.44
CA GLY A 294 -13.72 -1.26 27.60
C GLY A 294 -14.57 -2.46 27.19
#